data_1efdcfbe2a4da4f9ff25b516f5d426ee
#
_entry.id   1efdcfbe2a4da4f9ff25b516f5d426ee
#
_cell.length_a   1.000
_cell.length_b   1.000
_cell.length_c   1.000
_cell.angle_alpha   90.00
_cell.angle_beta   90.00
_cell.angle_gamma   90.00
#
_symmetry.space_group_name_H-M   'P 1'
#
loop_
_entity.id
_entity.type
_entity.pdbx_description
1 polymer ?
#
loop_
_entity_poly.entity_id
_entity_poly.type
_entity_poly.pdbx_seq_one_letter_code
_entity_poly.pdbx_strand_id
1 'polypeptide(L)'
;MRLEKVFCNNLEEAKAGVKTLMLDKQFGDAGNEIVIEEFMTGREVSVLCYCDGTHIKPMTSAQDHKRAKDGDKGLNTGGMGTFSPSPFYTDEVQKFCEEKVYQPTMDAMKK
;
A
#
# COMPACT_ATOMS: atom_id res chain seq x y z
N MET A 1 1.39 -9.27 12.49
CA MET A 1 1.60 -7.86 12.89
C MET A 1 0.63 -7.00 12.06
N ARG A 2 -0.24 -6.24 12.69
CA ARG A 2 -1.14 -5.32 11.99
C ARG A 2 -0.43 -3.98 11.90
N LEU A 3 -0.26 -3.44 10.69
CA LEU A 3 0.27 -2.10 10.49
C LEU A 3 -0.88 -1.10 10.63
N GLU A 4 -0.80 -0.24 11.64
CA GLU A 4 -1.75 0.86 11.80
C GLU A 4 -1.28 2.04 10.96
N LYS A 5 -2.22 2.67 10.24
CA LYS A 5 -1.95 3.78 9.34
C LYS A 5 -2.71 5.02 9.78
N VAL A 6 -2.01 6.15 9.82
CA VAL A 6 -2.62 7.47 10.04
C VAL A 6 -2.43 8.28 8.76
N PHE A 7 -3.54 8.72 8.18
CA PHE A 7 -3.53 9.58 7.00
C PHE A 7 -3.56 11.04 7.44
N CYS A 8 -2.66 11.84 6.90
CA CYS A 8 -2.50 13.24 7.25
C CYS A 8 -2.58 14.09 5.99
N ASN A 9 -3.46 15.09 5.99
CA ASN A 9 -3.67 15.98 4.83
C ASN A 9 -2.80 17.24 4.90
N ASN A 10 -2.19 17.50 6.06
CA ASN A 10 -1.37 18.68 6.29
C ASN A 10 -0.35 18.41 7.40
N LEU A 11 0.58 19.36 7.57
CA LEU A 11 1.68 19.26 8.52
C LEU A 11 1.21 19.16 9.97
N GLU A 12 0.14 19.85 10.35
CA GLU A 12 -0.35 19.84 11.73
C GLU A 12 -0.97 18.48 12.09
N GLU A 13 -1.73 17.88 11.16
CA GLU A 13 -2.22 16.51 11.30
C GLU A 13 -1.06 15.51 11.38
N ALA A 14 -0.02 15.69 10.56
CA ALA A 14 1.16 14.83 10.60
C ALA A 14 1.88 14.91 11.95
N LYS A 15 2.08 16.10 12.49
CA LYS A 15 2.68 16.28 13.84
C LYS A 15 1.82 15.63 14.93
N ALA A 16 0.50 15.81 14.86
CA ALA A 16 -0.43 15.18 15.80
C ALA A 16 -0.38 13.65 15.68
N GLY A 17 -0.32 13.11 14.47
CA GLY A 17 -0.17 11.68 14.21
C GLY A 17 1.12 11.11 14.81
N VAL A 18 2.25 11.76 14.56
CA VAL A 18 3.55 11.38 15.16
C VAL A 18 3.48 11.37 16.68
N LYS A 19 2.90 12.43 17.29
CA LYS A 19 2.72 12.50 18.73
C LYS A 19 1.89 11.30 19.25
N THR A 20 0.75 11.05 18.65
CA THR A 20 -0.15 9.96 19.04
C THR A 20 0.54 8.59 18.95
N LEU A 21 1.29 8.35 17.89
CA LEU A 21 1.94 7.06 17.67
C LEU A 21 3.18 6.88 18.56
N MET A 22 4.07 7.87 18.61
CA MET A 22 5.38 7.75 19.23
C MET A 22 5.42 8.19 20.70
N LEU A 23 4.72 9.27 21.05
CA LEU A 23 4.75 9.83 22.41
C LEU A 23 3.63 9.28 23.29
N ASP A 24 2.40 9.32 22.79
CA ASP A 24 1.24 8.83 23.55
C ASP A 24 1.15 7.29 23.52
N LYS A 25 1.97 6.64 22.66
CA LYS A 25 2.08 5.17 22.59
C LYS A 25 0.73 4.47 22.40
N GLN A 26 -0.14 5.03 21.55
CA GLN A 26 -1.47 4.47 21.34
C GLN A 26 -1.45 2.97 20.97
N PHE A 27 -0.38 2.51 20.32
CA PHE A 27 -0.18 1.11 19.93
C PHE A 27 1.00 0.46 20.68
N GLY A 28 1.35 0.99 21.87
CA GLY A 28 2.43 0.46 22.68
C GLY A 28 3.79 0.51 21.98
N ASP A 29 4.56 -0.55 22.13
CA ASP A 29 5.92 -0.63 21.57
C ASP A 29 6.00 -0.56 20.04
N ALA A 30 4.91 -0.84 19.34
CA ALA A 30 4.84 -0.66 17.89
C ALA A 30 5.02 0.80 17.46
N GLY A 31 4.80 1.76 18.36
CA GLY A 31 5.04 3.17 18.13
C GLY A 31 6.48 3.63 18.40
N ASN A 32 7.43 2.73 18.66
CA ASN A 32 8.85 3.10 18.83
C ASN A 32 9.50 3.53 17.51
N GLU A 33 9.03 2.95 16.40
CA GLU A 33 9.48 3.27 15.05
C GLU A 33 8.26 3.51 14.17
N ILE A 34 8.33 4.53 13.31
CA ILE A 34 7.28 4.85 12.34
C ILE A 34 7.90 5.05 10.96
N VAL A 35 7.12 4.77 9.92
CA VAL A 35 7.46 5.09 8.54
C VAL A 35 6.57 6.26 8.10
N ILE A 36 7.18 7.29 7.57
CA ILE A 36 6.49 8.45 6.99
C ILE A 36 6.61 8.35 5.47
N GLU A 37 5.48 8.23 4.81
CA GLU A 37 5.41 8.04 3.37
C GLU A 37 4.74 9.23 2.69
N GLU A 38 5.01 9.43 1.43
CA GLU A 38 4.27 10.38 0.59
C GLU A 38 2.78 10.03 0.60
N PHE A 39 1.94 11.06 0.69
CA PHE A 39 0.49 10.89 0.54
C PHE A 39 0.15 10.68 -0.93
N MET A 40 0.13 9.45 -1.35
CA MET A 40 -0.21 9.09 -2.72
C MET A 40 -1.71 9.00 -2.92
N THR A 41 -2.18 9.56 -4.02
CA THR A 41 -3.57 9.46 -4.48
C THR A 41 -3.63 8.68 -5.78
N GLY A 42 -4.72 7.97 -6.01
CA GLY A 42 -4.90 7.19 -7.22
C GLY A 42 -5.78 5.96 -6.99
N ARG A 43 -5.87 5.14 -8.01
CA ARG A 43 -6.56 3.85 -7.95
C ARG A 43 -5.61 2.77 -7.48
N GLU A 44 -6.02 2.04 -6.46
CA GLU A 44 -5.28 0.89 -5.96
C GLU A 44 -5.35 -0.27 -6.95
N VAL A 45 -4.24 -0.96 -7.11
CA VAL A 45 -4.17 -2.25 -7.79
C VAL A 45 -3.23 -3.15 -7.00
N SER A 46 -3.57 -4.42 -6.90
CA SER A 46 -2.73 -5.44 -6.27
C SER A 46 -2.14 -6.35 -7.34
N VAL A 47 -0.83 -6.52 -7.31
CA VAL A 47 -0.14 -7.51 -8.14
C VAL A 47 0.75 -8.35 -7.23
N LEU A 48 0.36 -9.60 -7.04
CA LEU A 48 1.18 -10.57 -6.33
C LEU A 48 2.24 -11.11 -7.27
N CYS A 49 3.42 -11.39 -6.74
CA CYS A 49 4.52 -11.91 -7.55
C CYS A 49 5.12 -13.16 -6.91
N TYR A 50 5.42 -14.15 -7.73
CA TYR A 50 6.31 -15.22 -7.33
C TYR A 50 7.75 -14.75 -7.42
N CYS A 51 8.56 -15.08 -6.41
CA CYS A 51 9.96 -14.71 -6.35
C CYS A 51 10.78 -15.89 -5.80
N ASP A 52 11.83 -16.27 -6.51
CA ASP A 52 12.79 -17.31 -6.08
C ASP A 52 14.12 -16.73 -5.58
N GLY A 53 14.19 -15.40 -5.40
CA GLY A 53 15.40 -14.67 -5.05
C GLY A 53 16.23 -14.22 -6.24
N THR A 54 15.94 -14.70 -7.44
CA THR A 54 16.65 -14.34 -8.70
C THR A 54 15.67 -13.86 -9.76
N HIS A 55 14.53 -14.54 -9.85
CA HIS A 55 13.50 -14.24 -10.83
C HIS A 55 12.25 -13.75 -10.12
N ILE A 56 11.53 -12.85 -10.77
CA ILE A 56 10.23 -12.37 -10.32
C ILE A 56 9.20 -12.61 -11.42
N LYS A 57 8.06 -13.19 -11.06
CA LYS A 57 6.97 -13.45 -11.99
C LYS A 57 5.68 -12.89 -11.43
N PRO A 58 5.16 -11.79 -12.02
CA PRO A 58 3.88 -11.22 -11.59
C PRO A 58 2.72 -12.15 -11.93
N MET A 59 1.74 -12.19 -11.05
CA MET A 59 0.43 -12.81 -11.28
C MET A 59 -0.49 -11.80 -11.97
N THR A 60 -1.65 -12.27 -12.39
CA THR A 60 -2.72 -11.40 -12.89
C THR A 60 -3.07 -10.35 -11.84
N SER A 61 -3.21 -9.11 -12.26
CA SER A 61 -3.59 -8.01 -11.38
C SER A 61 -4.97 -8.23 -10.76
N ALA A 62 -5.14 -7.74 -9.55
CA ALA A 62 -6.43 -7.75 -8.86
C ALA A 62 -6.70 -6.38 -8.24
N GLN A 63 -7.95 -6.13 -7.94
CA GLN A 63 -8.37 -4.92 -7.26
C GLN A 63 -9.46 -5.26 -6.26
N ASP A 64 -9.42 -4.65 -5.10
CA ASP A 64 -10.47 -4.81 -4.10
C ASP A 64 -11.22 -3.50 -3.86
N HIS A 65 -12.48 -3.64 -3.49
CA HIS A 65 -13.33 -2.54 -3.10
C HIS A 65 -13.14 -2.27 -1.62
N LYS A 66 -12.41 -1.21 -1.29
CA LYS A 66 -12.06 -0.84 0.10
C LYS A 66 -13.16 -0.06 0.81
N ARG A 67 -13.94 0.73 0.08
CA ARG A 67 -14.93 1.61 0.66
C ARG A 67 -16.23 0.89 1.00
N ALA A 68 -16.81 1.25 2.14
CA ALA A 68 -18.01 0.58 2.66
C ALA A 68 -19.32 0.93 1.93
N LYS A 69 -19.34 2.03 1.17
CA LYS A 69 -20.55 2.56 0.52
C LYS A 69 -20.37 2.65 -0.99
N ASP A 70 -21.50 2.68 -1.69
CA ASP A 70 -21.55 2.87 -3.14
C ASP A 70 -20.84 4.14 -3.60
N GLY A 71 -20.29 4.09 -4.83
CA GLY A 71 -19.57 5.22 -5.42
C GLY A 71 -18.21 5.49 -4.77
N ASP A 72 -17.57 4.46 -4.23
CA ASP A 72 -16.26 4.55 -3.57
C ASP A 72 -16.23 5.55 -2.41
N LYS A 73 -17.26 5.49 -1.54
CA LYS A 73 -17.46 6.38 -0.40
C LYS A 73 -17.44 5.64 0.94
N GLY A 74 -17.35 6.41 2.00
CA GLY A 74 -17.36 5.90 3.36
C GLY A 74 -15.98 5.52 3.87
N LEU A 75 -15.95 4.77 4.97
CA LEU A 75 -14.72 4.33 5.61
C LEU A 75 -14.05 3.21 4.80
N ASN A 76 -12.74 3.15 4.88
CA ASN A 76 -11.98 2.00 4.37
C ASN A 76 -12.27 0.76 5.21
N THR A 77 -12.40 -0.36 4.52
CA THR A 77 -12.59 -1.69 5.11
C THR A 77 -11.41 -2.59 4.78
N GLY A 78 -11.43 -3.82 5.25
CA GLY A 78 -10.48 -4.85 4.85
C GLY A 78 -10.68 -5.37 3.42
N GLY A 79 -11.79 -4.98 2.78
CA GLY A 79 -12.21 -5.36 1.44
C GLY A 79 -13.68 -5.79 1.44
N MET A 80 -14.46 -5.25 0.51
CA MET A 80 -15.88 -5.55 0.33
C MET A 80 -16.13 -6.51 -0.84
N GLY A 81 -15.09 -6.86 -1.54
CA GLY A 81 -15.09 -7.74 -2.70
C GLY A 81 -13.88 -7.46 -3.58
N THR A 82 -13.52 -8.42 -4.41
CA THR A 82 -12.36 -8.32 -5.29
C THR A 82 -12.73 -8.73 -6.71
N PHE A 83 -11.98 -8.22 -7.67
CA PHE A 83 -12.07 -8.64 -9.07
C PHE A 83 -10.68 -8.69 -9.72
N SER A 84 -10.56 -9.52 -10.72
CA SER A 84 -9.34 -9.73 -11.50
C SER A 84 -9.71 -10.07 -12.93
N PRO A 85 -9.01 -9.56 -13.96
CA PRO A 85 -7.93 -8.56 -13.87
C PRO A 85 -8.47 -7.15 -13.58
N SER A 86 -7.59 -6.27 -13.06
CA SER A 86 -7.91 -4.84 -12.92
C SER A 86 -7.85 -4.15 -14.28
N PRO A 87 -8.89 -3.42 -14.73
CA PRO A 87 -8.88 -2.69 -15.99
C PRO A 87 -7.92 -1.49 -16.00
N PHE A 88 -7.43 -1.10 -14.83
CA PHE A 88 -6.48 0.01 -14.69
C PHE A 88 -5.01 -0.44 -14.76
N TYR A 89 -4.77 -1.74 -14.71
CA TYR A 89 -3.44 -2.31 -14.88
C TYR A 89 -3.21 -2.64 -16.35
N THR A 90 -2.94 -1.59 -17.14
CA THR A 90 -2.68 -1.69 -18.58
C THR A 90 -1.27 -2.25 -18.85
N ASP A 91 -1.02 -2.65 -20.09
CA ASP A 91 0.31 -3.14 -20.51
C ASP A 91 1.41 -2.11 -20.25
N GLU A 92 1.10 -0.81 -20.40
CA GLU A 92 2.03 0.28 -20.11
C GLU A 92 2.36 0.33 -18.62
N VAL A 93 1.35 0.23 -17.76
CA VAL A 93 1.53 0.20 -16.30
C VAL A 93 2.28 -1.05 -15.89
N GLN A 94 1.97 -2.19 -16.48
CA GLN A 94 2.71 -3.43 -16.23
C GLN A 94 4.19 -3.27 -16.53
N LYS A 95 4.53 -2.78 -17.72
CA LYS A 95 5.92 -2.55 -18.12
C LYS A 95 6.64 -1.59 -17.17
N PHE A 96 5.99 -0.50 -16.78
CA PHE A 96 6.54 0.41 -15.79
C PHE A 96 6.81 -0.30 -14.46
N CYS A 97 5.87 -1.11 -13.98
CA CYS A 97 6.03 -1.86 -12.74
C CYS A 97 7.17 -2.88 -12.81
N GLU A 98 7.31 -3.57 -13.93
CA GLU A 98 8.41 -4.53 -14.14
C GLU A 98 9.77 -3.84 -14.04
N GLU A 99 9.93 -2.69 -14.68
CA GLU A 99 11.20 -1.95 -14.75
C GLU A 99 11.50 -1.14 -13.47
N LYS A 100 10.48 -0.54 -12.86
CA LYS A 100 10.67 0.46 -11.79
C LYS A 100 10.26 -0.01 -10.41
N VAL A 101 9.50 -1.09 -10.31
CA VAL A 101 9.00 -1.59 -9.03
C VAL A 101 9.52 -3.00 -8.74
N TYR A 102 9.23 -3.97 -9.59
CA TYR A 102 9.49 -5.36 -9.26
C TYR A 102 10.98 -5.68 -9.22
N GLN A 103 11.71 -5.35 -10.28
CA GLN A 103 13.15 -5.64 -10.34
C GLN A 103 13.93 -4.86 -9.27
N PRO A 104 13.73 -3.54 -9.09
CA PRO A 104 14.41 -2.81 -8.01
C PRO A 104 14.09 -3.34 -6.61
N THR A 105 12.85 -3.75 -6.35
CA THR A 105 12.45 -4.34 -5.06
C THR A 105 13.22 -5.63 -4.81
N MET A 106 13.28 -6.50 -5.81
CA MET A 106 14.00 -7.76 -5.69
C MET A 106 15.50 -7.55 -5.48
N ASP A 107 16.09 -6.60 -6.18
CA ASP A 107 17.53 -6.28 -6.05
C ASP A 107 17.84 -5.70 -4.66
N ALA A 108 16.92 -4.93 -4.09
CA ALA A 108 17.05 -4.43 -2.72
C ALA A 108 16.95 -5.55 -1.67
N MET A 109 16.14 -6.56 -1.90
CA MET A 109 15.96 -7.70 -0.99
C MET A 109 17.14 -8.70 -1.01
N LYS A 110 18.03 -8.62 -2.01
CA LYS A 110 19.25 -9.44 -2.09
C LYS A 110 20.39 -8.92 -1.23
N LYS A 111 20.29 -7.69 -0.71
CA LYS A 111 21.28 -7.06 0.16
C LYS A 111 21.14 -7.50 1.61
#